data_34def402c2f12fec03278645e66f9f34
#
_entry.id   34def402c2f12fec03278645e66f9f34
#
_cell.length_a   1.000
_cell.length_b   1.000
_cell.length_c   1.000
_cell.angle_alpha   90.00
_cell.angle_beta   90.00
_cell.angle_gamma   90.00
#
_symmetry.space_group_name_H-M   'P 1'
#
loop_
_entity.id
_entity.type
_entity.pdbx_description
1 polymer ?
#
loop_
_entity_poly.entity_id
_entity_poly.type
_entity_poly.pdbx_seq_one_letter_code
_entity_poly.pdbx_strand_id
1 'polypeptide(L)'
;MLQKFNYFGEHENYVIRLCNPNKEQICFLNQSHTHELSLRFNEMSEFHITIPYLIDGEVFPYYDRVLSKKLILIDDIGYFLITEVNETDDGIVKQKTVTAYSLETELAFKKLNLFDGTYKFYDPFNVENTLMGKILSTSNWKIGQIDADLWNLYRTFEIPDSTVYEFLMNDVENSYECVLL
;
A
#
# COMPACT_ATOMS: atom_id res chain seq x y z
N MET A 1 -5.73 1.28 20.32
CA MET A 1 -4.45 0.58 20.03
C MET A 1 -4.79 -0.63 19.17
N LEU A 2 -4.13 -0.78 18.02
CA LEU A 2 -4.33 -1.97 17.17
C LEU A 2 -3.79 -3.19 17.89
N GLN A 3 -4.63 -4.23 18.01
CA GLN A 3 -4.32 -5.43 18.74
C GLN A 3 -4.46 -6.66 17.83
N LYS A 4 -3.61 -7.63 18.02
CA LYS A 4 -3.71 -8.96 17.45
C LYS A 4 -3.75 -10.00 18.56
N PHE A 5 -4.18 -11.20 18.22
CA PHE A 5 -4.10 -12.35 19.13
C PHE A 5 -2.92 -13.22 18.71
N ASN A 6 -2.08 -13.61 19.67
CA ASN A 6 -1.07 -14.62 19.41
C ASN A 6 -1.69 -16.03 19.36
N TYR A 7 -0.86 -17.04 19.08
CA TYR A 7 -1.31 -18.43 19.00
C TYR A 7 -2.00 -18.93 20.29
N PHE A 8 -1.68 -18.33 21.44
CA PHE A 8 -2.26 -18.69 22.75
C PHE A 8 -3.53 -17.89 23.07
N GLY A 9 -3.99 -17.03 22.19
CA GLY A 9 -5.16 -16.16 22.39
C GLY A 9 -4.88 -14.95 23.29
N GLU A 10 -3.64 -14.61 23.53
CA GLU A 10 -3.24 -13.43 24.27
C GLU A 10 -3.23 -12.21 23.35
N HIS A 11 -3.64 -11.07 23.91
CA HIS A 11 -3.59 -9.79 23.18
C HIS A 11 -2.15 -9.28 23.02
N GLU A 12 -1.78 -9.03 21.78
CA GLU A 12 -0.53 -8.36 21.43
C GLU A 12 -0.81 -7.08 20.65
N ASN A 13 0.04 -6.08 20.84
CA ASN A 13 -0.03 -4.86 20.04
C ASN A 13 0.79 -5.01 18.76
N TYR A 14 0.26 -4.50 17.64
CA TYR A 14 1.09 -4.36 16.44
C TYR A 14 2.23 -3.39 16.70
N VAL A 15 3.39 -3.70 16.16
CA VAL A 15 4.52 -2.79 16.13
C VAL A 15 4.38 -1.92 14.89
N ILE A 16 4.36 -0.58 15.12
CA ILE A 16 4.22 0.42 14.06
C ILE A 16 5.53 1.17 13.94
N ARG A 17 6.07 1.26 12.73
CA ARG A 17 7.37 1.90 12.46
C ARG A 17 7.24 2.93 11.36
N LEU A 18 7.91 4.07 11.53
CA LEU A 18 8.16 5.01 10.45
C LEU A 18 9.39 4.55 9.68
N CYS A 19 9.31 4.53 8.36
CA CYS A 19 10.39 4.11 7.48
C CYS A 19 10.64 5.13 6.36
N ASN A 20 11.87 5.12 5.84
CA ASN A 20 12.21 5.81 4.60
C ASN A 20 11.57 5.09 3.38
N PRO A 21 11.52 5.74 2.19
CA PRO A 21 11.04 5.10 0.97
C PRO A 21 11.84 3.84 0.56
N ASN A 22 13.11 3.75 0.97
CA ASN A 22 13.95 2.56 0.78
C ASN A 22 13.73 1.46 1.84
N LYS A 23 12.66 1.59 2.65
CA LYS A 23 12.25 0.67 3.73
C LYS A 23 13.18 0.63 4.95
N GLU A 24 14.18 1.53 5.04
CA GLU A 24 14.98 1.67 6.26
C GLU A 24 14.16 2.30 7.39
N GLN A 25 14.17 1.66 8.54
CA GLN A 25 13.47 2.15 9.73
C GLN A 25 14.06 3.48 10.22
N ILE A 26 13.19 4.42 10.56
CA ILE A 26 13.54 5.70 11.22
C ILE A 26 13.29 5.58 12.71
N CYS A 27 12.07 5.20 13.11
CA CYS A 27 11.66 5.08 14.52
C CYS A 27 10.43 4.21 14.70
N PHE A 28 10.08 3.93 15.95
CA PHE A 28 8.80 3.34 16.33
C PHE A 28 7.75 4.42 16.56
N LEU A 29 6.50 4.12 16.22
CA LEU A 29 5.33 4.99 16.39
C LEU A 29 4.32 4.43 17.39
N ASN A 30 4.70 3.45 18.19
CA ASN A 30 3.81 2.77 19.13
C ASN A 30 3.25 3.68 20.24
N GLN A 31 3.87 4.82 20.48
CA GLN A 31 3.45 5.84 21.46
C GLN A 31 2.44 6.86 20.88
N SER A 32 1.94 6.64 19.67
CA SER A 32 0.90 7.47 19.08
C SER A 32 -0.40 7.41 19.88
N HIS A 33 -1.18 8.51 19.87
CA HIS A 33 -2.42 8.59 20.65
C HIS A 33 -3.54 7.72 20.10
N THR A 34 -3.77 7.82 18.79
CA THR A 34 -4.83 7.07 18.11
C THR A 34 -4.33 6.53 16.79
N HIS A 35 -4.80 5.36 16.44
CA HIS A 35 -4.59 4.79 15.12
C HIS A 35 -5.75 3.89 14.74
N GLU A 36 -6.07 3.90 13.46
CA GLU A 36 -7.12 3.11 12.84
C GLU A 36 -6.58 2.45 11.58
N LEU A 37 -6.82 1.16 11.44
CA LEU A 37 -6.46 0.38 10.26
C LEU A 37 -7.73 -0.20 9.64
N SER A 38 -7.93 0.11 8.38
CA SER A 38 -9.02 -0.41 7.56
C SER A 38 -8.43 -1.31 6.48
N LEU A 39 -8.44 -2.62 6.71
CA LEU A 39 -8.03 -3.60 5.69
C LEU A 39 -9.20 -3.86 4.76
N ARG A 40 -8.97 -3.71 3.45
CA ARG A 40 -9.98 -3.89 2.42
C ARG A 40 -9.53 -4.96 1.43
N PHE A 41 -10.48 -5.78 1.02
CA PHE A 41 -10.26 -6.77 -0.02
C PHE A 41 -10.53 -6.14 -1.38
N ASN A 42 -9.63 -6.31 -2.32
CA ASN A 42 -9.69 -5.73 -3.68
C ASN A 42 -9.75 -4.18 -3.72
N GLU A 43 -9.35 -3.53 -2.65
CA GLU A 43 -9.26 -2.07 -2.57
C GLU A 43 -8.01 -1.68 -1.77
N MET A 44 -7.56 -0.44 -1.93
CA MET A 44 -6.48 0.08 -1.11
C MET A 44 -6.87 0.07 0.37
N SER A 45 -6.06 -0.59 1.17
CA SER A 45 -6.19 -0.53 2.63
C SER A 45 -5.70 0.81 3.15
N GLU A 46 -6.31 1.30 4.21
CA GLU A 46 -6.10 2.64 4.74
C GLU A 46 -5.65 2.59 6.21
N PHE A 47 -4.70 3.43 6.54
CA PHE A 47 -4.19 3.57 7.90
C PHE A 47 -4.15 5.03 8.32
N HIS A 48 -4.77 5.33 9.45
CA HIS A 48 -4.74 6.64 10.10
C HIS A 48 -3.99 6.57 11.43
N ILE A 49 -3.18 7.59 11.70
CA ILE A 49 -2.45 7.70 12.95
C ILE A 49 -2.30 9.15 13.37
N THR A 50 -2.52 9.44 14.66
CA THR A 50 -2.24 10.75 15.26
C THR A 50 -0.96 10.67 16.07
N ILE A 51 -0.01 11.54 15.75
CA ILE A 51 1.32 11.60 16.36
C ILE A 51 1.45 12.91 17.13
N PRO A 52 1.56 12.86 18.46
CA PRO A 52 1.72 14.06 19.28
C PRO A 52 3.13 14.65 19.15
N TYR A 53 3.23 15.96 19.31
CA TYR A 53 4.53 16.65 19.42
C TYR A 53 5.24 16.34 20.73
N LEU A 54 4.47 16.23 21.84
CA LEU A 54 4.98 15.88 23.16
C LEU A 54 4.51 14.48 23.55
N ILE A 55 5.44 13.66 24.02
CA ILE A 55 5.18 12.34 24.60
C ILE A 55 5.79 12.37 26.01
N ASP A 56 4.97 12.12 27.04
CA ASP A 56 5.37 12.16 28.45
C ASP A 56 6.07 13.47 28.86
N GLY A 57 5.68 14.60 28.23
CA GLY A 57 6.23 15.94 28.48
C GLY A 57 7.51 16.25 27.70
N GLU A 58 8.06 15.33 26.96
CA GLU A 58 9.24 15.52 26.10
C GLU A 58 8.87 15.62 24.63
N VAL A 59 9.62 16.43 23.88
CA VAL A 59 9.42 16.54 22.42
C VAL A 59 9.75 15.23 21.75
N PHE A 60 8.82 14.71 20.93
CA PHE A 60 9.07 13.52 20.13
C PHE A 60 10.19 13.78 19.12
N PRO A 61 11.36 13.13 19.22
CA PRO A 61 12.57 13.50 18.44
C PRO A 61 12.41 13.35 16.93
N TYR A 62 11.44 12.52 16.51
CA TYR A 62 11.20 12.20 15.09
C TYR A 62 9.95 12.89 14.54
N TYR A 63 9.35 13.81 15.29
CA TYR A 63 8.13 14.51 14.87
C TYR A 63 8.26 15.15 13.47
N ASP A 64 9.38 15.84 13.22
CA ASP A 64 9.66 16.50 11.95
C ASP A 64 10.02 15.51 10.80
N ARG A 65 10.27 14.24 11.14
CA ARG A 65 10.52 13.19 10.16
C ARG A 65 9.24 12.57 9.60
N VAL A 66 8.11 12.82 10.24
CA VAL A 66 6.79 12.36 9.78
C VAL A 66 6.34 13.28 8.65
N LEU A 67 6.53 12.82 7.42
CA LEU A 67 6.28 13.58 6.18
C LEU A 67 5.59 12.68 5.14
N SER A 68 4.91 13.31 4.18
CA SER A 68 4.38 12.59 3.01
C SER A 68 5.50 11.89 2.25
N LYS A 69 5.16 10.82 1.54
CA LYS A 69 6.07 9.92 0.81
C LYS A 69 7.03 9.10 1.69
N LYS A 70 6.91 9.15 3.01
CA LYS A 70 7.50 8.18 3.92
C LYS A 70 6.59 6.94 4.01
N LEU A 71 7.13 5.86 4.57
CA LEU A 71 6.40 4.62 4.75
C LEU A 71 6.10 4.39 6.24
N ILE A 72 4.94 3.81 6.50
CA ILE A 72 4.61 3.20 7.78
C ILE A 72 4.63 1.69 7.59
N LEU A 73 5.42 1.00 8.38
CA LEU A 73 5.39 -0.46 8.46
C LEU A 73 4.55 -0.86 9.67
N ILE A 74 3.54 -1.69 9.44
CA ILE A 74 2.80 -2.39 10.50
C ILE A 74 3.21 -3.85 10.41
N ASP A 75 3.85 -4.35 11.46
CA ASP A 75 4.37 -5.72 11.47
C ASP A 75 3.24 -6.73 11.21
N ASP A 76 3.55 -7.76 10.46
CA ASP A 76 2.64 -8.82 9.99
C ASP A 76 1.55 -8.36 8.99
N ILE A 77 1.45 -7.06 8.69
CA ILE A 77 0.47 -6.53 7.73
C ILE A 77 1.17 -6.01 6.48
N GLY A 78 2.13 -5.09 6.64
CA GLY A 78 2.86 -4.57 5.49
C GLY A 78 3.16 -3.07 5.57
N TYR A 79 3.58 -2.53 4.42
CA TYR A 79 3.93 -1.13 4.28
C TYR A 79 2.76 -0.29 3.77
N PHE A 80 2.62 0.90 4.34
CA PHE A 80 1.67 1.94 3.93
C PHE A 80 2.43 3.19 3.52
N LEU A 81 2.08 3.76 2.38
CA LEU A 81 2.65 5.02 1.90
C LEU A 81 1.91 6.20 2.53
N ILE A 82 2.61 7.08 3.21
CA ILE A 82 2.04 8.33 3.74
C ILE A 82 1.70 9.25 2.57
N THR A 83 0.43 9.50 2.36
CA THR A 83 -0.09 10.41 1.33
C THR A 83 -0.37 11.79 1.88
N GLU A 84 -0.86 11.88 3.11
CA GLU A 84 -1.28 13.13 3.72
C GLU A 84 -0.76 13.26 5.15
N VAL A 85 -0.31 14.46 5.48
CA VAL A 85 0.11 14.83 6.85
C VAL A 85 -0.47 16.21 7.15
N ASN A 86 -1.38 16.25 8.11
CA ASN A 86 -2.01 17.47 8.60
C ASN A 86 -1.47 17.81 9.98
N GLU A 87 -0.84 18.96 10.14
CA GLU A 87 -0.36 19.45 11.43
C GLU A 87 -1.39 20.42 12.02
N THR A 88 -1.73 20.21 13.28
CA THR A 88 -2.56 21.11 14.07
C THR A 88 -1.79 21.59 15.29
N ASP A 89 -1.90 22.89 15.60
CA ASP A 89 -1.31 23.52 16.78
C ASP A 89 -2.31 24.58 17.28
N ASP A 90 -2.94 24.32 18.40
CA ASP A 90 -3.91 25.23 19.04
C ASP A 90 -3.31 26.00 20.23
N GLY A 91 -1.99 25.90 20.42
CA GLY A 91 -1.24 26.50 21.53
C GLY A 91 -1.27 25.66 22.81
N ILE A 92 -2.07 24.59 22.87
CA ILE A 92 -2.16 23.63 23.98
C ILE A 92 -1.67 22.24 23.49
N VAL A 93 -2.19 21.81 22.35
CA VAL A 93 -1.86 20.52 21.74
C VAL A 93 -1.31 20.75 20.34
N LYS A 94 -0.10 20.26 20.11
CA LYS A 94 0.51 20.20 18.79
C LYS A 94 0.62 18.74 18.38
N GLN A 95 0.08 18.39 17.18
CA GLN A 95 0.04 17.02 16.69
C GLN A 95 -0.01 16.96 15.17
N LYS A 96 0.36 15.82 14.61
CA LYS A 96 0.17 15.46 13.20
C LYS A 96 -0.86 14.36 13.07
N THR A 97 -1.84 14.55 12.20
CA THR A 97 -2.73 13.49 11.72
C THR A 97 -2.22 13.02 10.37
N VAL A 98 -1.97 11.73 10.25
CA VAL A 98 -1.36 11.09 9.08
C VAL A 98 -2.37 10.13 8.46
N THR A 99 -2.54 10.24 7.14
CA THR A 99 -3.26 9.26 6.32
C THR A 99 -2.25 8.54 5.42
N ALA A 100 -2.30 7.22 5.45
CA ALA A 100 -1.44 6.37 4.64
C ALA A 100 -2.26 5.26 3.99
N TYR A 101 -1.89 4.88 2.77
CA TYR A 101 -2.51 3.80 2.02
C TYR A 101 -1.51 2.68 1.76
N SER A 102 -2.01 1.46 1.62
CA SER A 102 -1.20 0.31 1.23
C SER A 102 -0.41 0.58 -0.07
N LEU A 103 0.71 -0.14 -0.26
CA LEU A 103 1.70 0.22 -1.29
C LEU A 103 1.17 0.20 -2.72
N GLU A 104 0.11 -0.54 -3.02
CA GLU A 104 -0.53 -0.56 -4.34
C GLU A 104 -0.99 0.84 -4.79
N THR A 105 -1.11 1.79 -3.87
CA THR A 105 -1.33 3.21 -4.20
C THR A 105 -0.24 3.77 -5.13
N GLU A 106 0.96 3.20 -5.15
CA GLU A 106 2.02 3.59 -6.11
C GLU A 106 1.60 3.33 -7.56
N LEU A 107 0.78 2.30 -7.80
CA LEU A 107 0.27 1.96 -9.12
C LEU A 107 -0.82 2.95 -9.58
N ALA A 108 -1.49 3.63 -8.65
CA ALA A 108 -2.44 4.69 -8.96
C ALA A 108 -1.76 5.99 -9.45
N PHE A 109 -0.45 6.14 -9.22
CA PHE A 109 0.33 7.25 -9.78
C PHE A 109 1.00 6.90 -11.12
N LYS A 110 0.85 5.66 -11.61
CA LYS A 110 1.42 5.20 -12.87
C LYS A 110 0.36 5.19 -13.97
N LYS A 111 0.61 5.93 -15.05
CA LYS A 111 -0.21 5.82 -16.25
C LYS A 111 -0.05 4.45 -16.89
N LEU A 112 -1.16 3.90 -17.32
CA LEU A 112 -1.17 2.68 -18.12
C LEU A 112 -0.56 2.99 -19.50
N ASN A 113 0.36 2.12 -19.95
CA ASN A 113 0.99 2.23 -21.24
C ASN A 113 0.85 0.91 -22.01
N LEU A 114 -0.36 0.68 -22.48
CA LEU A 114 -0.73 -0.47 -23.30
C LEU A 114 -1.44 0.01 -24.57
N PHE A 115 -1.53 -0.86 -25.56
CA PHE A 115 -2.31 -0.66 -26.78
C PHE A 115 -3.50 -1.60 -26.80
N ASP A 116 -4.56 -1.24 -27.54
CA ASP A 116 -5.68 -2.13 -27.78
C ASP A 116 -5.20 -3.44 -28.38
N GLY A 117 -5.78 -4.55 -27.94
CA GLY A 117 -5.38 -5.84 -28.45
C GLY A 117 -5.73 -7.02 -27.56
N THR A 118 -5.33 -8.19 -28.04
CA THR A 118 -5.51 -9.47 -27.35
C THR A 118 -4.23 -9.83 -26.61
N TYR A 119 -4.35 -10.06 -25.31
CA TYR A 119 -3.23 -10.39 -24.45
C TYR A 119 -3.43 -11.75 -23.79
N LYS A 120 -2.34 -12.51 -23.70
CA LYS A 120 -2.21 -13.65 -22.80
C LYS A 120 -2.02 -13.11 -21.38
N PHE A 121 -2.71 -13.68 -20.41
CA PHE A 121 -2.63 -13.18 -19.02
C PHE A 121 -1.21 -13.27 -18.50
N TYR A 122 -0.63 -14.48 -18.50
CA TYR A 122 0.71 -14.73 -17.97
C TYR A 122 1.37 -15.93 -18.68
N ASP A 123 2.71 -15.88 -18.76
CA ASP A 123 3.55 -16.98 -19.20
C ASP A 123 4.90 -16.91 -18.48
N PRO A 124 5.23 -17.86 -17.60
CA PRO A 124 6.46 -17.83 -16.84
C PRO A 124 7.73 -17.91 -17.69
N PHE A 125 7.62 -18.41 -18.92
CA PHE A 125 8.75 -18.50 -19.86
C PHE A 125 8.88 -17.31 -20.80
N ASN A 126 7.87 -16.43 -20.85
CA ASN A 126 7.85 -15.26 -21.72
C ASN A 126 7.05 -14.11 -21.12
N VAL A 127 7.42 -13.72 -19.88
CA VAL A 127 6.70 -12.73 -19.07
C VAL A 127 6.51 -11.39 -19.79
N GLU A 128 7.54 -10.92 -20.48
CA GLU A 128 7.57 -9.59 -21.12
C GLU A 128 6.47 -9.42 -22.19
N ASN A 129 6.03 -10.50 -22.82
CA ASN A 129 4.99 -10.48 -23.85
C ASN A 129 3.58 -10.74 -23.31
N THR A 130 3.42 -10.89 -22.00
CA THR A 130 2.14 -11.09 -21.34
C THR A 130 1.51 -9.79 -20.88
N LEU A 131 0.21 -9.83 -20.58
CA LEU A 131 -0.51 -8.69 -20.02
C LEU A 131 0.17 -8.18 -18.73
N MET A 132 0.36 -9.07 -17.75
CA MET A 132 0.94 -8.73 -16.46
C MET A 132 2.36 -8.17 -16.59
N GLY A 133 3.19 -8.77 -17.43
CA GLY A 133 4.54 -8.27 -17.68
C GLY A 133 4.57 -6.88 -18.31
N LYS A 134 3.66 -6.61 -19.25
CA LYS A 134 3.55 -5.30 -19.91
C LYS A 134 3.02 -4.22 -18.96
N ILE A 135 1.97 -4.51 -18.18
CA ILE A 135 1.39 -3.58 -17.20
C ILE A 135 2.44 -3.13 -16.19
N LEU A 136 3.22 -4.06 -15.64
CA LEU A 136 4.19 -3.78 -14.59
C LEU A 136 5.57 -3.35 -15.10
N SER A 137 5.81 -3.36 -16.42
CA SER A 137 7.12 -3.08 -17.02
C SER A 137 7.70 -1.69 -16.68
N THR A 138 6.85 -0.71 -16.38
CA THR A 138 7.23 0.66 -16.02
C THR A 138 7.28 0.89 -14.51
N SER A 139 7.09 -0.14 -13.72
CA SER A 139 7.05 -0.08 -12.26
C SER A 139 8.19 -0.87 -11.62
N ASN A 140 8.40 -0.68 -10.32
CA ASN A 140 9.29 -1.51 -9.52
C ASN A 140 8.59 -2.75 -8.95
N TRP A 141 7.33 -2.93 -9.29
CA TRP A 141 6.52 -4.07 -8.86
C TRP A 141 6.91 -5.33 -9.62
N LYS A 142 6.85 -6.44 -8.93
CA LYS A 142 7.14 -7.76 -9.50
C LYS A 142 5.90 -8.63 -9.40
N ILE A 143 5.74 -9.49 -10.39
CA ILE A 143 4.71 -10.51 -10.39
C ILE A 143 5.06 -11.53 -9.30
N GLY A 144 4.12 -11.78 -8.40
CA GLY A 144 4.21 -12.81 -7.38
C GLY A 144 3.78 -14.18 -7.91
N GLN A 145 2.97 -14.87 -7.15
CA GLN A 145 2.40 -16.16 -7.55
C GLN A 145 1.15 -15.93 -8.41
N ILE A 146 1.01 -16.67 -9.48
CA ILE A 146 -0.17 -16.69 -10.34
C ILE A 146 -0.65 -18.13 -10.48
N ASP A 147 -1.96 -18.34 -10.32
CA ASP A 147 -2.58 -19.64 -10.53
C ASP A 147 -2.38 -20.13 -11.95
N ALA A 148 -2.05 -21.41 -12.08
CA ALA A 148 -1.76 -22.02 -13.37
C ALA A 148 -2.96 -21.97 -14.35
N ASP A 149 -4.17 -21.96 -13.84
CA ASP A 149 -5.40 -21.86 -14.62
C ASP A 149 -5.52 -20.55 -15.39
N LEU A 150 -4.85 -19.49 -14.92
CA LEU A 150 -4.82 -18.19 -15.58
C LEU A 150 -3.74 -18.07 -16.67
N TRP A 151 -2.71 -18.93 -16.68
CA TRP A 151 -1.53 -18.73 -17.52
C TRP A 151 -1.82 -18.66 -19.02
N ASN A 152 -2.74 -19.47 -19.49
CA ASN A 152 -3.02 -19.57 -20.93
C ASN A 152 -4.32 -18.86 -21.35
N LEU A 153 -4.89 -18.06 -20.49
CA LEU A 153 -6.09 -17.30 -20.81
C LEU A 153 -5.74 -16.08 -21.66
N TYR A 154 -6.55 -15.83 -22.67
CA TYR A 154 -6.44 -14.66 -23.53
C TYR A 154 -7.69 -13.80 -23.40
N ARG A 155 -7.52 -12.50 -23.37
CA ARG A 155 -8.61 -11.52 -23.39
C ARG A 155 -8.23 -10.34 -24.29
N THR A 156 -9.24 -9.75 -24.90
CA THR A 156 -9.10 -8.57 -25.75
C THR A 156 -9.54 -7.35 -24.95
N PHE A 157 -8.72 -6.32 -24.97
CA PHE A 157 -8.98 -5.05 -24.27
C PHE A 157 -9.00 -3.89 -25.27
N GLU A 158 -9.94 -2.98 -25.07
CA GLU A 158 -9.85 -1.60 -25.48
C GLU A 158 -9.24 -0.85 -24.30
N ILE A 159 -8.05 -0.27 -24.48
CA ILE A 159 -7.26 0.27 -23.37
C ILE A 159 -7.75 1.64 -22.97
N PRO A 160 -8.27 1.82 -21.73
CA PRO A 160 -8.73 3.11 -21.25
C PRO A 160 -7.56 4.06 -20.94
N ASP A 161 -7.82 5.38 -20.97
CA ASP A 161 -6.89 6.37 -20.41
C ASP A 161 -7.00 6.35 -18.88
N SER A 162 -6.37 5.38 -18.26
CA SER A 162 -6.44 5.10 -16.81
C SER A 162 -5.05 4.91 -16.20
N THR A 163 -5.03 4.74 -14.89
CA THR A 163 -3.85 4.33 -14.16
C THR A 163 -3.66 2.80 -14.20
N VAL A 164 -2.47 2.34 -13.87
CA VAL A 164 -2.19 0.90 -13.74
C VAL A 164 -3.10 0.26 -12.69
N TYR A 165 -3.32 0.94 -11.56
CA TYR A 165 -4.19 0.44 -10.50
C TYR A 165 -5.63 0.27 -10.97
N GLU A 166 -6.22 1.33 -11.57
CA GLU A 166 -7.60 1.31 -12.06
C GLU A 166 -7.81 0.19 -13.09
N PHE A 167 -6.88 0.04 -14.03
CA PHE A 167 -6.97 -1.01 -15.04
C PHE A 167 -6.88 -2.41 -14.43
N LEU A 168 -5.99 -2.62 -13.47
CA LEU A 168 -5.88 -3.91 -12.78
C LEU A 168 -7.18 -4.26 -12.04
N MET A 169 -7.75 -3.33 -11.28
CA MET A 169 -8.91 -3.57 -10.43
C MET A 169 -10.24 -3.57 -11.18
N ASN A 170 -10.37 -2.79 -12.25
CA ASN A 170 -11.64 -2.68 -12.99
C ASN A 170 -11.71 -3.59 -14.22
N ASP A 171 -10.61 -3.68 -14.96
CA ASP A 171 -10.62 -4.37 -16.27
C ASP A 171 -10.04 -5.78 -16.18
N VAL A 172 -8.86 -5.92 -15.55
CA VAL A 172 -8.16 -7.21 -15.49
C VAL A 172 -8.88 -8.17 -14.56
N GLU A 173 -9.20 -7.75 -13.35
CA GLU A 173 -9.87 -8.58 -12.36
C GLU A 173 -11.22 -9.09 -12.87
N ASN A 174 -12.04 -8.19 -13.42
CA ASN A 174 -13.34 -8.56 -13.98
C ASN A 174 -13.23 -9.44 -15.24
N SER A 175 -12.28 -9.16 -16.15
CA SER A 175 -12.15 -9.89 -17.39
C SER A 175 -11.62 -11.32 -17.21
N TYR A 176 -10.80 -11.54 -16.20
CA TYR A 176 -10.24 -12.85 -15.88
C TYR A 176 -10.91 -13.55 -14.72
N GLU A 177 -11.89 -12.90 -14.07
CA GLU A 177 -12.61 -13.41 -12.88
C GLU A 177 -11.62 -13.86 -11.80
N CYS A 178 -10.57 -13.05 -11.55
CA CYS A 178 -9.50 -13.35 -10.63
C CYS A 178 -9.45 -12.34 -9.48
N VAL A 179 -8.65 -12.64 -8.48
CA VAL A 179 -8.35 -11.75 -7.36
C VAL A 179 -6.89 -11.36 -7.44
N LEU A 180 -6.61 -10.08 -7.27
CA LEU A 180 -5.27 -9.53 -7.19
C LEU A 180 -4.92 -9.26 -5.71
N LEU A 181 -3.83 -9.85 -5.21
CA LEU A 181 -3.37 -9.75 -3.82
C LEU A 181 -1.97 -9.12 -3.74
#